data_c60206f49dc0992e7dd7d04f598ef669
#
_entry.id   c60206f49dc0992e7dd7d04f598ef669
#
_cell.length_a   1.000
_cell.length_b   1.000
_cell.length_c   1.000
_cell.angle_alpha   90.00
_cell.angle_beta   90.00
_cell.angle_gamma   90.00
#
_symmetry.space_group_name_H-M   'P 1'
#
loop_
_entity.id
_entity.type
_entity.pdbx_description
1 polymer ?
#
loop_
_entity_poly.entity_id
_entity_poly.type
_entity_poly.pdbx_seq_one_letter_code
_entity_poly.pdbx_strand_id
1 'polypeptide(L)'
;MMKIGMLTSGGDYQALNAAMRGVVKGLTTNVDELEIYGFENGYKGLIYEQYRILTASDFSGILTRGGTILGSSRQPFKQMRVPDENGLDKVEAMKSTYRKLGLDCLVILGGNGTQKTANLLREEGLNIIHLPKTIDNDIYGTDVTFGFQSAINIATETIDCIHTTAASHNRVFIVEVMGHKVGWLTLYAGVAGGADIILLPEIPYDIDKVVDAIHKRTKDGKGFTILAVAEGAISKDDAQLTKKQYKAKVASRKYPSVSYEIADQIQEKCGVEVRVAVPGHTQRGGSPCPYDRVLCTRLGSAAAKAIMDGKFGYMIAMINNKTKCVPLEDVAGKLKTVDPDSQMIQEAKRIGISFGD
;
A
#
# COMPACT_ATOMS: atom_id res chain seq x y z
N MET A 1 26.23 24.25 0.40
CA MET A 1 25.33 23.59 1.39
C MET A 1 24.09 23.12 0.68
N MET A 2 23.84 21.79 0.63
CA MET A 2 22.68 21.19 -0.02
C MET A 2 21.48 21.20 0.95
N LYS A 3 20.29 21.59 0.48
CA LYS A 3 19.07 21.69 1.29
C LYS A 3 17.99 20.75 0.77
N ILE A 4 17.61 19.77 1.56
CA ILE A 4 16.64 18.72 1.17
C ILE A 4 15.41 18.80 2.04
N GLY A 5 14.25 18.95 1.41
CA GLY A 5 12.95 18.75 2.03
C GLY A 5 12.56 17.27 2.02
N MET A 6 11.88 16.80 3.07
CA MET A 6 11.40 15.44 3.15
C MET A 6 10.01 15.39 3.78
N LEU A 7 9.08 14.62 3.20
CA LEU A 7 7.76 14.39 3.77
C LEU A 7 7.26 12.96 3.53
N THR A 8 6.38 12.52 4.44
CA THR A 8 5.65 11.26 4.33
C THR A 8 4.15 11.56 4.28
N SER A 9 3.44 11.10 3.25
CA SER A 9 2.03 11.44 3.04
C SER A 9 1.15 10.22 2.77
N GLY A 10 -0.11 10.30 3.16
CA GLY A 10 -1.09 9.21 3.07
C GLY A 10 -1.13 8.34 4.32
N GLY A 11 -1.50 7.06 4.20
CA GLY A 11 -1.43 6.11 5.32
C GLY A 11 0.01 5.87 5.77
N ASP A 12 0.22 5.65 7.06
CA ASP A 12 1.51 5.22 7.61
C ASP A 12 1.66 3.70 7.50
N TYR A 13 2.90 3.24 7.43
CA TYR A 13 3.25 1.82 7.34
C TYR A 13 4.61 1.57 8.00
N GLN A 14 4.97 0.29 8.15
CA GLN A 14 6.13 -0.12 8.92
C GLN A 14 7.47 0.45 8.44
N ALA A 15 7.65 0.65 7.13
CA ALA A 15 8.97 0.85 6.52
C ALA A 15 9.32 2.31 6.17
N LEU A 16 8.48 3.29 6.52
CA LEU A 16 8.71 4.71 6.20
C LEU A 16 10.01 5.25 6.77
N ASN A 17 10.25 5.00 8.06
CA ASN A 17 11.46 5.44 8.73
C ASN A 17 12.73 4.81 8.13
N ALA A 18 12.65 3.53 7.75
CA ALA A 18 13.76 2.84 7.09
C ALA A 18 14.13 3.49 5.75
N ALA A 19 13.11 3.89 4.96
CA ALA A 19 13.33 4.56 3.67
C ALA A 19 13.95 5.97 3.85
N MET A 20 13.40 6.78 4.76
CA MET A 20 13.97 8.09 5.09
C MET A 20 15.42 7.98 5.56
N ARG A 21 15.70 7.01 6.45
CA ARG A 21 17.06 6.72 6.91
C ARG A 21 17.98 6.37 5.74
N GLY A 22 17.52 5.58 4.78
CA GLY A 22 18.30 5.22 3.60
C GLY A 22 18.72 6.43 2.77
N VAL A 23 17.80 7.37 2.53
CA VAL A 23 18.10 8.64 1.83
C VAL A 23 19.14 9.45 2.60
N VAL A 24 18.87 9.69 3.89
CA VAL A 24 19.74 10.55 4.71
C VAL A 24 21.13 9.95 4.87
N LYS A 25 21.25 8.65 5.14
CA LYS A 25 22.56 7.97 5.19
C LYS A 25 23.33 8.08 3.88
N GLY A 26 22.62 7.92 2.74
CA GLY A 26 23.24 8.07 1.42
C GLY A 26 23.77 9.49 1.17
N LEU A 27 23.04 10.51 1.60
CA LEU A 27 23.46 11.92 1.45
C LEU A 27 24.56 12.28 2.44
N THR A 28 24.40 12.00 3.74
CA THR A 28 25.40 12.40 4.78
C THR A 28 26.76 11.72 4.64
N THR A 29 26.83 10.60 3.92
CA THR A 29 28.09 9.92 3.64
C THR A 29 28.85 10.55 2.47
N ASN A 30 28.16 11.27 1.58
CA ASN A 30 28.73 11.74 0.31
C ASN A 30 28.62 13.25 0.08
N VAL A 31 27.98 13.99 0.99
CA VAL A 31 27.79 15.45 0.90
C VAL A 31 28.31 16.09 2.20
N ASP A 32 29.28 17.01 2.08
CA ASP A 32 29.93 17.62 3.24
C ASP A 32 28.99 18.55 4.01
N GLU A 33 28.18 19.35 3.31
CA GLU A 33 27.26 20.31 3.91
C GLU A 33 25.82 19.99 3.49
N LEU A 34 25.03 19.46 4.44
CA LEU A 34 23.64 19.02 4.21
C LEU A 34 22.72 19.59 5.30
N GLU A 35 21.63 20.19 4.90
CA GLU A 35 20.53 20.61 5.75
C GLU A 35 19.24 19.87 5.36
N ILE A 36 18.54 19.29 6.34
CA ILE A 36 17.35 18.46 6.10
C ILE A 36 16.14 19.09 6.77
N TYR A 37 15.12 19.40 5.97
CA TYR A 37 13.84 19.92 6.42
C TYR A 37 12.80 18.79 6.41
N GLY A 38 12.42 18.31 7.59
CA GLY A 38 11.36 17.31 7.75
C GLY A 38 10.01 17.99 7.90
N PHE A 39 9.14 17.93 6.87
CA PHE A 39 7.79 18.49 6.92
C PHE A 39 6.87 17.59 7.72
N GLU A 40 6.19 18.16 8.71
CA GLU A 40 5.30 17.43 9.61
C GLU A 40 3.94 17.18 8.94
N ASN A 41 3.39 15.98 9.16
CA ASN A 41 2.08 15.61 8.63
C ASN A 41 1.94 15.71 7.09
N GLY A 42 3.01 15.40 6.37
CA GLY A 42 3.03 15.32 4.91
C GLY A 42 2.86 16.66 4.21
N TYR A 43 2.04 16.70 3.15
CA TYR A 43 1.81 17.94 2.41
C TYR A 43 1.23 19.06 3.26
N LYS A 44 0.53 18.75 4.37
CA LYS A 44 0.04 19.76 5.30
C LYS A 44 1.21 20.59 5.85
N GLY A 45 2.29 19.95 6.24
CA GLY A 45 3.48 20.64 6.72
C GLY A 45 4.11 21.55 5.67
N LEU A 46 4.15 21.10 4.42
CA LEU A 46 4.68 21.92 3.32
C LEU A 46 3.77 23.12 2.98
N ILE A 47 2.44 22.94 3.05
CA ILE A 47 1.45 24.01 2.79
C ILE A 47 1.52 25.09 3.86
N TYR A 48 1.62 24.71 5.14
CA TYR A 48 1.51 25.64 6.29
C TYR A 48 2.85 25.91 6.98
N GLU A 49 3.98 25.65 6.32
CA GLU A 49 5.33 25.87 6.83
C GLU A 49 5.61 25.18 8.19
N GLN A 50 5.06 23.98 8.41
CA GLN A 50 5.27 23.18 9.61
C GLN A 50 6.38 22.16 9.35
N TYR A 51 7.58 22.47 9.79
CA TYR A 51 8.77 21.63 9.58
C TYR A 51 9.73 21.67 10.76
N ARG A 52 10.60 20.68 10.81
CA ARG A 52 11.76 20.67 11.72
C ARG A 52 13.04 20.54 10.91
N ILE A 53 14.10 21.21 11.35
CA ILE A 53 15.45 20.95 10.84
C ILE A 53 15.95 19.68 11.53
N LEU A 54 16.34 18.69 10.73
CA LEU A 54 16.76 17.37 11.19
C LEU A 54 18.25 17.17 10.94
N THR A 55 18.87 16.42 11.83
CA THR A 55 20.27 16.03 11.76
C THR A 55 20.41 14.54 11.47
N ALA A 56 21.61 14.09 11.11
CA ALA A 56 21.89 12.67 10.91
C ALA A 56 21.54 11.80 12.13
N SER A 57 21.60 12.38 13.34
CA SER A 57 21.26 11.69 14.60
C SER A 57 19.77 11.35 14.71
N ASP A 58 18.88 12.19 14.15
CA ASP A 58 17.43 11.94 14.15
C ASP A 58 17.05 10.68 13.35
N PHE A 59 17.91 10.27 12.43
CA PHE A 59 17.77 9.06 11.62
C PHE A 59 18.53 7.85 12.16
N SER A 60 19.14 7.98 13.32
CA SER A 60 19.80 6.88 14.03
C SER A 60 18.76 6.05 14.78
N GLY A 61 18.91 4.71 14.76
CA GLY A 61 18.02 3.80 15.48
C GLY A 61 16.62 3.61 14.89
N ILE A 62 16.25 4.33 13.82
CA ILE A 62 14.88 4.26 13.26
C ILE A 62 14.67 3.18 12.19
N LEU A 63 15.71 2.40 11.83
CA LEU A 63 15.61 1.34 10.82
C LEU A 63 14.51 0.31 11.14
N THR A 64 14.35 -0.01 12.40
CA THR A 64 13.39 -1.02 12.90
C THR A 64 12.11 -0.40 13.46
N ARG A 65 12.03 0.91 13.49
CA ARG A 65 10.89 1.65 14.06
C ARG A 65 9.79 1.80 13.00
N GLY A 66 8.60 1.25 13.27
CA GLY A 66 7.43 1.43 12.42
C GLY A 66 6.84 2.83 12.45
N GLY A 67 5.86 3.08 11.59
CA GLY A 67 5.26 4.40 11.42
C GLY A 67 6.23 5.41 10.79
N THR A 68 6.05 6.68 11.10
CA THR A 68 6.87 7.78 10.58
C THR A 68 7.22 8.81 11.67
N ILE A 69 8.48 9.20 11.74
CA ILE A 69 8.94 10.25 12.67
C ILE A 69 8.46 11.66 12.27
N LEU A 70 7.97 11.83 11.02
CA LEU A 70 7.45 13.11 10.51
C LEU A 70 5.94 13.24 10.65
N GLY A 71 5.24 12.16 11.06
CA GLY A 71 3.80 12.11 10.97
C GLY A 71 3.30 12.06 9.52
N SER A 72 2.02 11.83 9.34
CA SER A 72 1.41 11.73 8.01
C SER A 72 -0.04 12.21 8.05
N SER A 73 -0.50 12.79 6.94
CA SER A 73 -1.91 13.13 6.75
C SER A 73 -2.37 12.82 5.33
N ARG A 74 -3.67 12.67 5.17
CA ARG A 74 -4.29 12.51 3.84
C ARG A 74 -4.70 13.86 3.30
N GLN A 75 -4.08 14.25 2.18
CA GLN A 75 -4.49 15.41 1.38
C GLN A 75 -4.93 14.89 0.00
N PRO A 76 -6.26 14.84 -0.27
CA PRO A 76 -6.76 14.30 -1.54
C PRO A 76 -6.25 15.10 -2.74
N PHE A 77 -5.66 14.43 -3.72
CA PHE A 77 -5.14 15.07 -4.94
C PHE A 77 -6.16 16.01 -5.61
N LYS A 78 -7.43 15.61 -5.68
CA LYS A 78 -8.50 16.42 -6.27
C LYS A 78 -8.72 17.76 -5.58
N GLN A 79 -8.30 17.89 -4.32
CA GLN A 79 -8.44 19.11 -3.53
C GLN A 79 -7.18 19.97 -3.51
N MET A 80 -6.09 19.55 -4.17
CA MET A 80 -4.83 20.30 -4.15
C MET A 80 -4.94 21.66 -4.85
N ARG A 81 -5.70 21.74 -5.95
CA ARG A 81 -5.96 23.01 -6.67
C ARG A 81 -7.21 23.74 -6.18
N VAL A 82 -7.87 23.26 -5.13
CA VAL A 82 -9.00 23.94 -4.50
C VAL A 82 -8.45 24.71 -3.30
N PRO A 83 -8.66 26.03 -3.21
CA PRO A 83 -8.26 26.81 -2.05
C PRO A 83 -8.77 26.22 -0.74
N ASP A 84 -8.08 26.48 0.36
CA ASP A 84 -8.55 26.07 1.68
C ASP A 84 -9.68 27.01 2.19
N GLU A 85 -10.14 26.77 3.41
CA GLU A 85 -11.23 27.55 4.04
C GLU A 85 -10.90 29.07 4.18
N ASN A 86 -9.61 29.42 4.17
CA ASN A 86 -9.11 30.78 4.25
C ASN A 86 -8.78 31.38 2.87
N GLY A 87 -9.07 30.66 1.78
CA GLY A 87 -8.78 31.08 0.42
C GLY A 87 -7.31 30.84 -0.01
N LEU A 88 -6.51 30.10 0.76
CA LEU A 88 -5.12 29.81 0.44
C LEU A 88 -5.01 28.85 -0.75
N ASP A 89 -4.27 29.26 -1.80
CA ASP A 89 -3.86 28.34 -2.86
C ASP A 89 -2.76 27.42 -2.33
N LYS A 90 -3.10 26.15 -2.15
CA LYS A 90 -2.22 25.12 -1.56
C LYS A 90 -0.99 24.85 -2.43
N VAL A 91 -1.14 24.89 -3.75
CA VAL A 91 -0.02 24.64 -4.67
C VAL A 91 0.97 25.79 -4.62
N GLU A 92 0.48 27.03 -4.66
CA GLU A 92 1.35 28.20 -4.55
C GLU A 92 2.00 28.29 -3.16
N ALA A 93 1.28 27.93 -2.09
CA ALA A 93 1.83 27.87 -0.74
C ALA A 93 3.01 26.86 -0.65
N MET A 94 2.85 25.65 -1.23
CA MET A 94 3.94 24.66 -1.27
C MET A 94 5.16 25.16 -2.06
N LYS A 95 4.94 25.84 -3.20
CA LYS A 95 6.00 26.46 -4.01
C LYS A 95 6.71 27.59 -3.25
N SER A 96 5.92 28.41 -2.56
CA SER A 96 6.45 29.49 -1.73
C SER A 96 7.36 28.96 -0.62
N THR A 97 6.90 27.96 0.12
CA THR A 97 7.70 27.29 1.18
C THR A 97 9.01 26.70 0.61
N TYR A 98 8.92 25.99 -0.51
CA TYR A 98 10.08 25.40 -1.19
C TYR A 98 11.13 26.47 -1.55
N ARG A 99 10.69 27.58 -2.16
CA ARG A 99 11.58 28.70 -2.56
C ARG A 99 12.13 29.46 -1.38
N LYS A 100 11.30 29.76 -0.38
CA LYS A 100 11.67 30.48 0.85
C LYS A 100 12.79 29.77 1.62
N LEU A 101 12.72 28.44 1.69
CA LEU A 101 13.73 27.61 2.33
C LEU A 101 14.95 27.37 1.45
N GLY A 102 14.87 27.69 0.17
CA GLY A 102 15.93 27.45 -0.81
C GLY A 102 16.23 25.96 -0.99
N LEU A 103 15.17 25.13 -1.03
CA LEU A 103 15.36 23.68 -1.17
C LEU A 103 15.90 23.32 -2.55
N ASP A 104 16.91 22.46 -2.60
CA ASP A 104 17.45 21.90 -3.83
C ASP A 104 16.57 20.74 -4.35
N CYS A 105 15.95 20.00 -3.44
CA CYS A 105 15.06 18.87 -3.76
C CYS A 105 14.04 18.63 -2.67
N LEU A 106 12.87 18.11 -3.04
CA LEU A 106 11.86 17.58 -2.12
C LEU A 106 11.71 16.07 -2.33
N VAL A 107 12.01 15.28 -1.30
CA VAL A 107 11.83 13.83 -1.27
C VAL A 107 10.46 13.52 -0.69
N ILE A 108 9.62 12.85 -1.47
CA ILE A 108 8.22 12.55 -1.14
C ILE A 108 8.04 11.05 -1.04
N LEU A 109 7.66 10.57 0.15
CA LEU A 109 7.33 9.17 0.40
C LEU A 109 5.81 9.01 0.45
N GLY A 110 5.22 8.26 -0.50
CA GLY A 110 3.77 8.12 -0.49
C GLY A 110 3.21 7.14 -1.52
N GLY A 111 1.89 6.90 -1.39
CA GLY A 111 1.12 6.05 -2.30
C GLY A 111 0.62 6.81 -3.54
N ASN A 112 -0.30 6.19 -4.29
CA ASN A 112 -0.84 6.70 -5.56
C ASN A 112 -1.32 8.17 -5.51
N GLY A 113 -2.09 8.53 -4.48
CA GLY A 113 -2.57 9.91 -4.32
C GLY A 113 -1.43 10.90 -4.12
N THR A 114 -0.44 10.53 -3.30
CA THR A 114 0.76 11.32 -3.01
C THR A 114 1.63 11.46 -4.26
N GLN A 115 1.77 10.40 -5.05
CA GLN A 115 2.53 10.41 -6.31
C GLN A 115 1.93 11.38 -7.33
N LYS A 116 0.59 11.48 -7.42
CA LYS A 116 -0.08 12.47 -8.29
C LYS A 116 0.26 13.89 -7.88
N THR A 117 0.28 14.17 -6.58
CA THR A 117 0.67 15.50 -6.08
C THR A 117 2.16 15.75 -6.29
N ALA A 118 3.02 14.72 -6.13
CA ALA A 118 4.44 14.82 -6.45
C ALA A 118 4.68 15.19 -7.92
N ASN A 119 3.94 14.55 -8.85
CA ASN A 119 4.00 14.90 -10.27
C ASN A 119 3.47 16.31 -10.55
N LEU A 120 2.38 16.73 -9.89
CA LEU A 120 1.87 18.09 -9.97
C LEU A 120 2.95 19.12 -9.58
N LEU A 121 3.65 18.91 -8.47
CA LEU A 121 4.73 19.81 -8.02
C LEU A 121 5.92 19.80 -8.98
N ARG A 122 6.22 18.65 -9.61
CA ARG A 122 7.21 18.58 -10.71
C ARG A 122 6.80 19.44 -11.90
N GLU A 123 5.53 19.37 -12.31
CA GLU A 123 4.97 20.21 -13.38
C GLU A 123 5.03 21.70 -13.05
N GLU A 124 4.92 22.05 -11.77
CA GLU A 124 5.08 23.41 -11.25
C GLU A 124 6.56 23.85 -11.10
N GLY A 125 7.50 23.02 -11.55
CA GLY A 125 8.93 23.32 -11.63
C GLY A 125 9.75 23.03 -10.38
N LEU A 126 9.24 22.21 -9.43
CA LEU A 126 10.00 21.79 -8.28
C LEU A 126 10.82 20.53 -8.58
N ASN A 127 12.00 20.45 -7.99
CA ASN A 127 12.85 19.27 -8.05
C ASN A 127 12.30 18.20 -7.07
N ILE A 128 11.74 17.13 -7.61
CA ILE A 128 11.03 16.09 -6.86
C ILE A 128 11.71 14.75 -7.03
N ILE A 129 11.88 14.02 -5.93
CA ILE A 129 12.15 12.57 -5.91
C ILE A 129 11.01 11.90 -5.14
N HIS A 130 10.43 10.85 -5.72
CA HIS A 130 9.37 10.07 -5.12
C HIS A 130 9.82 8.66 -4.75
N LEU A 131 9.42 8.20 -3.55
CA LEU A 131 9.62 6.82 -3.10
C LEU A 131 8.27 6.11 -2.94
N PRO A 132 8.09 4.92 -3.59
CA PRO A 132 6.80 4.24 -3.69
C PRO A 132 6.43 3.52 -2.39
N LYS A 133 5.60 4.15 -1.56
CA LYS A 133 5.18 3.71 -0.24
C LYS A 133 3.71 3.28 -0.25
N THR A 134 3.44 1.97 -0.11
CA THR A 134 2.11 1.42 0.16
C THR A 134 2.21 -0.07 0.52
N ILE A 135 1.27 -0.57 1.34
CA ILE A 135 1.11 -2.00 1.56
C ILE A 135 0.32 -2.68 0.43
N ASP A 136 -0.38 -1.90 -0.40
CA ASP A 136 -1.27 -2.41 -1.43
C ASP A 136 -0.51 -2.89 -2.69
N ASN A 137 0.77 -2.53 -2.83
CA ASN A 137 1.61 -2.79 -4.01
C ASN A 137 0.98 -2.30 -5.34
N ASP A 138 0.21 -1.22 -5.28
CA ASP A 138 -0.63 -0.70 -6.35
C ASP A 138 0.01 0.41 -7.19
N ILE A 139 1.28 0.77 -6.93
CA ILE A 139 1.99 1.82 -7.67
C ILE A 139 2.57 1.25 -8.96
N TYR A 140 2.13 1.82 -10.08
CA TYR A 140 2.61 1.45 -11.40
C TYR A 140 4.08 1.84 -11.60
N GLY A 141 4.83 1.03 -12.36
CA GLY A 141 6.23 1.30 -12.69
C GLY A 141 7.26 0.81 -11.67
N THR A 142 6.83 0.04 -10.67
CA THR A 142 7.73 -0.68 -9.74
C THR A 142 7.21 -2.09 -9.48
N ASP A 143 8.11 -3.06 -9.35
CA ASP A 143 7.74 -4.45 -9.04
C ASP A 143 7.19 -4.57 -7.63
N VAL A 144 7.76 -3.81 -6.69
CA VAL A 144 7.41 -3.86 -5.27
C VAL A 144 7.46 -2.48 -4.63
N THR A 145 6.48 -2.22 -3.75
CA THR A 145 6.44 -1.04 -2.89
C THR A 145 6.91 -1.42 -1.48
N PHE A 146 7.59 -0.50 -0.79
CA PHE A 146 7.99 -0.79 0.59
C PHE A 146 6.81 -0.66 1.56
N GLY A 147 6.77 -1.56 2.54
CA GLY A 147 5.65 -1.83 3.43
C GLY A 147 4.81 -3.05 3.01
N PHE A 148 4.83 -3.44 1.73
CA PHE A 148 4.07 -4.57 1.20
C PHE A 148 4.47 -5.90 1.84
N GLN A 149 5.76 -6.21 1.89
CA GLN A 149 6.23 -7.49 2.47
C GLN A 149 5.98 -7.58 3.97
N SER A 150 6.13 -6.47 4.69
CA SER A 150 5.78 -6.44 6.13
C SER A 150 4.30 -6.69 6.36
N ALA A 151 3.43 -6.14 5.51
CA ALA A 151 1.99 -6.39 5.60
C ALA A 151 1.61 -7.83 5.22
N ILE A 152 2.29 -8.43 4.23
CA ILE A 152 2.13 -9.86 3.89
C ILE A 152 2.42 -10.71 5.13
N ASN A 153 3.54 -10.47 5.83
CA ASN A 153 3.89 -11.25 7.01
C ASN A 153 2.78 -11.22 8.06
N ILE A 154 2.22 -10.05 8.37
CA ILE A 154 1.15 -9.91 9.37
C ILE A 154 -0.15 -10.58 8.90
N ALA A 155 -0.51 -10.42 7.63
CA ALA A 155 -1.70 -11.05 7.08
C ALA A 155 -1.56 -12.59 7.05
N THR A 156 -0.38 -13.10 6.68
CA THR A 156 -0.07 -14.53 6.69
C THR A 156 -0.10 -15.10 8.11
N GLU A 157 0.53 -14.42 9.08
CA GLU A 157 0.48 -14.83 10.50
C GLU A 157 -0.95 -14.91 11.02
N THR A 158 -1.82 -14.00 10.59
CA THR A 158 -3.25 -14.07 10.94
C THR A 158 -3.90 -15.33 10.35
N ILE A 159 -3.62 -15.67 9.09
CA ILE A 159 -4.14 -16.88 8.43
C ILE A 159 -3.61 -18.13 9.14
N ASP A 160 -2.33 -18.18 9.48
CA ASP A 160 -1.70 -19.29 10.21
C ASP A 160 -2.36 -19.50 11.57
N CYS A 161 -2.63 -18.45 12.32
CA CYS A 161 -3.37 -18.53 13.59
C CYS A 161 -4.79 -19.10 13.40
N ILE A 162 -5.46 -18.71 12.29
CA ILE A 162 -6.80 -19.21 11.99
C ILE A 162 -6.78 -20.70 11.60
N HIS A 163 -5.75 -21.20 10.93
CA HIS A 163 -5.63 -22.61 10.53
C HIS A 163 -5.82 -23.56 11.71
N THR A 164 -5.20 -23.28 12.84
CA THR A 164 -5.23 -24.17 14.01
C THR A 164 -6.63 -24.27 14.62
N THR A 165 -7.34 -23.13 14.71
CA THR A 165 -8.71 -23.12 15.24
C THR A 165 -9.73 -23.63 14.21
N ALA A 166 -9.53 -23.39 12.93
CA ALA A 166 -10.38 -23.91 11.87
C ALA A 166 -10.36 -25.45 11.85
N ALA A 167 -9.18 -26.04 11.93
CA ALA A 167 -8.98 -27.49 11.99
C ALA A 167 -9.65 -28.13 13.22
N SER A 168 -9.63 -27.45 14.38
CA SER A 168 -10.21 -27.95 15.62
C SER A 168 -11.74 -27.99 15.62
N HIS A 169 -12.39 -27.14 14.81
CA HIS A 169 -13.83 -26.95 14.84
C HIS A 169 -14.57 -27.32 13.56
N ASN A 170 -13.87 -27.76 12.52
CA ASN A 170 -14.44 -28.09 11.21
C ASN A 170 -15.32 -26.96 10.65
N ARG A 171 -14.81 -25.73 10.65
CA ARG A 171 -15.53 -24.51 10.24
C ARG A 171 -14.98 -23.89 8.97
N VAL A 172 -15.78 -23.04 8.37
CA VAL A 172 -15.32 -22.12 7.34
C VAL A 172 -14.86 -20.80 7.99
N PHE A 173 -13.68 -20.35 7.66
CA PHE A 173 -13.14 -19.06 8.09
C PHE A 173 -12.85 -18.16 6.93
N ILE A 174 -13.20 -16.89 7.07
CA ILE A 174 -12.83 -15.82 6.15
C ILE A 174 -11.86 -14.91 6.87
N VAL A 175 -10.69 -14.66 6.27
CA VAL A 175 -9.73 -13.63 6.69
C VAL A 175 -9.79 -12.48 5.69
N GLU A 176 -10.28 -11.32 6.14
CA GLU A 176 -10.34 -10.13 5.30
C GLU A 176 -8.99 -9.42 5.29
N VAL A 177 -8.43 -9.23 4.12
CA VAL A 177 -7.12 -8.65 3.91
C VAL A 177 -7.25 -7.28 3.25
N MET A 178 -6.49 -6.29 3.72
CA MET A 178 -6.41 -4.96 3.12
C MET A 178 -5.87 -5.03 1.67
N GLY A 179 -5.91 -3.94 0.94
CA GLY A 179 -5.44 -3.83 -0.45
C GLY A 179 -6.23 -2.80 -1.26
N HIS A 180 -7.23 -2.18 -0.64
CA HIS A 180 -8.10 -1.17 -1.22
C HIS A 180 -8.76 -1.62 -2.54
N LYS A 181 -8.15 -1.35 -3.69
CA LYS A 181 -8.72 -1.65 -5.03
C LYS A 181 -8.01 -2.77 -5.76
N VAL A 182 -6.99 -3.33 -5.17
CA VAL A 182 -6.13 -4.34 -5.79
C VAL A 182 -5.95 -5.53 -4.86
N GLY A 183 -5.74 -6.70 -5.44
CA GLY A 183 -5.68 -7.97 -4.71
C GLY A 183 -4.28 -8.44 -4.34
N TRP A 184 -3.22 -7.66 -4.59
CA TRP A 184 -1.84 -8.12 -4.38
C TRP A 184 -1.59 -8.66 -2.97
N LEU A 185 -2.00 -7.91 -1.94
CA LEU A 185 -1.75 -8.31 -0.56
C LEU A 185 -2.50 -9.61 -0.21
N THR A 186 -3.76 -9.69 -0.63
CA THR A 186 -4.60 -10.88 -0.41
C THR A 186 -4.08 -12.10 -1.16
N LEU A 187 -3.63 -11.93 -2.41
CA LEU A 187 -3.06 -13.00 -3.22
C LEU A 187 -1.82 -13.60 -2.54
N TYR A 188 -0.86 -12.74 -2.17
CA TYR A 188 0.38 -13.20 -1.56
C TYR A 188 0.17 -13.80 -0.17
N ALA A 189 -0.62 -13.14 0.67
CA ALA A 189 -0.91 -13.65 2.02
C ALA A 189 -1.75 -14.93 1.97
N GLY A 190 -2.73 -15.01 1.05
CA GLY A 190 -3.56 -16.20 0.87
C GLY A 190 -2.76 -17.41 0.40
N VAL A 191 -1.88 -17.23 -0.58
CA VAL A 191 -1.00 -18.33 -1.04
C VAL A 191 0.00 -18.72 0.04
N ALA A 192 0.64 -17.76 0.70
CA ALA A 192 1.63 -18.01 1.74
C ALA A 192 1.00 -18.67 2.98
N GLY A 193 -0.20 -18.28 3.37
CA GLY A 193 -0.94 -18.84 4.50
C GLY A 193 -1.77 -20.08 4.15
N GLY A 194 -1.69 -20.60 2.90
CA GLY A 194 -2.39 -21.83 2.51
C GLY A 194 -3.92 -21.69 2.49
N ALA A 195 -4.45 -20.52 2.10
CA ALA A 195 -5.88 -20.36 1.90
C ALA A 195 -6.39 -21.25 0.76
N ASP A 196 -7.56 -21.83 0.95
CA ASP A 196 -8.21 -22.72 -0.02
C ASP A 196 -8.93 -21.96 -1.13
N ILE A 197 -9.40 -20.77 -0.78
CA ILE A 197 -10.11 -19.85 -1.67
C ILE A 197 -9.54 -18.46 -1.49
N ILE A 198 -9.26 -17.77 -2.59
CA ILE A 198 -8.74 -16.39 -2.59
C ILE A 198 -9.65 -15.53 -3.46
N LEU A 199 -10.30 -14.50 -2.88
CA LEU A 199 -11.18 -13.61 -3.61
C LEU A 199 -10.54 -12.23 -3.79
N LEU A 200 -10.41 -11.80 -5.05
CA LEU A 200 -9.69 -10.58 -5.44
C LEU A 200 -10.64 -9.59 -6.14
N PRO A 201 -10.35 -8.28 -6.10
CA PRO A 201 -11.11 -7.28 -6.85
C PRO A 201 -11.03 -7.49 -8.37
N GLU A 202 -9.90 -8.00 -8.85
CA GLU A 202 -9.61 -8.19 -10.28
C GLU A 202 -10.27 -9.43 -10.88
N ILE A 203 -10.72 -10.37 -10.03
CA ILE A 203 -11.43 -11.60 -10.43
C ILE A 203 -12.79 -11.59 -9.75
N PRO A 204 -13.85 -11.05 -10.40
CA PRO A 204 -15.18 -11.02 -9.81
C PRO A 204 -15.68 -12.42 -9.48
N TYR A 205 -16.03 -12.65 -8.22
CA TYR A 205 -16.43 -13.97 -7.74
C TYR A 205 -17.91 -14.27 -8.02
N ASP A 206 -18.19 -15.54 -8.21
CA ASP A 206 -19.51 -16.14 -8.18
C ASP A 206 -19.67 -16.91 -6.87
N ILE A 207 -20.67 -16.54 -6.08
CA ILE A 207 -20.87 -17.17 -4.76
C ILE A 207 -21.18 -18.68 -4.88
N ASP A 208 -21.83 -19.11 -5.96
CA ASP A 208 -22.10 -20.53 -6.20
C ASP A 208 -20.81 -21.31 -6.45
N LYS A 209 -19.83 -20.72 -7.13
CA LYS A 209 -18.51 -21.31 -7.32
C LYS A 209 -17.71 -21.41 -6.02
N VAL A 210 -17.85 -20.40 -5.14
CA VAL A 210 -17.24 -20.43 -3.79
C VAL A 210 -17.86 -21.59 -2.98
N VAL A 211 -19.18 -21.74 -3.03
CA VAL A 211 -19.91 -22.83 -2.37
C VAL A 211 -19.53 -24.20 -2.94
N ASP A 212 -19.43 -24.35 -4.25
CA ASP A 212 -18.96 -25.56 -4.93
C ASP A 212 -17.55 -25.97 -4.44
N ALA A 213 -16.63 -24.99 -4.30
CA ALA A 213 -15.29 -25.25 -3.80
C ALA A 213 -15.30 -25.76 -2.34
N ILE A 214 -16.15 -25.19 -1.48
CA ILE A 214 -16.33 -25.64 -0.09
C ILE A 214 -16.91 -27.08 -0.06
N HIS A 215 -17.95 -27.35 -0.83
CA HIS A 215 -18.57 -28.69 -0.90
C HIS A 215 -17.59 -29.74 -1.42
N LYS A 216 -16.80 -29.40 -2.46
CA LYS A 216 -15.77 -30.29 -2.98
C LYS A 216 -14.77 -30.66 -1.89
N ARG A 217 -14.26 -29.70 -1.12
CA ARG A 217 -13.34 -29.95 -0.01
C ARG A 217 -13.94 -30.86 1.06
N THR A 218 -15.18 -30.61 1.44
CA THR A 218 -15.91 -31.46 2.41
C THR A 218 -16.03 -32.89 1.90
N LYS A 219 -16.39 -33.05 0.60
CA LYS A 219 -16.48 -34.37 -0.04
C LYS A 219 -15.11 -35.10 -0.09
N ASP A 220 -14.03 -34.33 -0.25
CA ASP A 220 -12.65 -34.85 -0.25
C ASP A 220 -12.14 -35.11 1.19
N GLY A 221 -13.01 -35.06 2.21
CA GLY A 221 -12.68 -35.36 3.61
C GLY A 221 -11.95 -34.21 4.34
N LYS A 222 -11.95 -33.00 3.79
CA LYS A 222 -11.38 -31.81 4.45
C LYS A 222 -12.41 -31.20 5.39
N GLY A 223 -12.11 -31.18 6.70
CA GLY A 223 -13.05 -30.73 7.73
C GLY A 223 -13.24 -29.20 7.78
N PHE A 224 -12.33 -28.41 7.25
CA PHE A 224 -12.40 -26.93 7.30
C PHE A 224 -12.01 -26.30 5.96
N THR A 225 -12.37 -25.02 5.82
CA THR A 225 -11.99 -24.21 4.64
C THR A 225 -11.58 -22.80 5.07
N ILE A 226 -10.50 -22.29 4.54
CA ILE A 226 -10.03 -20.93 4.78
C ILE A 226 -10.14 -20.11 3.48
N LEU A 227 -10.83 -18.97 3.58
CA LEU A 227 -10.91 -17.97 2.53
C LEU A 227 -10.05 -16.76 2.89
N ALA A 228 -9.16 -16.35 2.00
CA ALA A 228 -8.54 -15.03 2.04
C ALA A 228 -9.34 -14.09 1.11
N VAL A 229 -9.93 -13.05 1.67
CA VAL A 229 -10.84 -12.16 0.93
C VAL A 229 -10.28 -10.74 0.95
N ALA A 230 -10.04 -10.15 -0.22
CA ALA A 230 -9.65 -8.75 -0.32
C ALA A 230 -10.82 -7.85 0.14
N GLU A 231 -10.52 -6.78 0.90
CA GLU A 231 -11.54 -5.80 1.31
C GLU A 231 -12.29 -5.17 0.12
N GLY A 232 -11.68 -5.20 -1.06
CA GLY A 232 -12.24 -4.73 -2.33
C GLY A 232 -12.82 -5.82 -3.22
N ALA A 233 -12.94 -7.07 -2.75
CA ALA A 233 -13.52 -8.16 -3.53
C ALA A 233 -14.93 -7.81 -4.01
N ILE A 234 -15.27 -8.20 -5.24
CA ILE A 234 -16.53 -7.84 -5.90
C ILE A 234 -17.16 -9.08 -6.52
N SER A 235 -18.49 -9.24 -6.39
CA SER A 235 -19.22 -10.31 -7.06
C SER A 235 -19.38 -10.05 -8.55
N LYS A 236 -19.65 -11.11 -9.35
CA LYS A 236 -19.95 -10.97 -10.77
C LYS A 236 -21.13 -10.03 -11.04
N ASP A 237 -22.16 -10.08 -10.21
CA ASP A 237 -23.33 -9.20 -10.32
C ASP A 237 -22.94 -7.73 -10.06
N ASP A 238 -22.16 -7.49 -9.03
CA ASP A 238 -21.72 -6.15 -8.68
C ASP A 238 -20.74 -5.54 -9.68
N ALA A 239 -19.95 -6.37 -10.34
CA ALA A 239 -19.02 -5.94 -11.38
C ALA A 239 -19.75 -5.39 -12.63
N GLN A 240 -21.04 -5.73 -12.82
CA GLN A 240 -21.88 -5.20 -13.91
C GLN A 240 -22.47 -3.82 -13.57
N LEU A 241 -22.44 -3.40 -12.31
CA LEU A 241 -22.98 -2.12 -11.89
C LEU A 241 -22.11 -0.95 -12.35
N THR A 242 -22.75 0.16 -12.68
CA THR A 242 -22.02 1.41 -12.88
C THR A 242 -21.35 1.84 -11.58
N LYS A 243 -20.27 2.59 -11.68
CA LYS A 243 -19.54 3.11 -10.50
C LYS A 243 -20.44 3.86 -9.50
N LYS A 244 -21.48 4.56 -10.00
CA LYS A 244 -22.47 5.28 -9.14
C LYS A 244 -23.36 4.28 -8.41
N GLN A 245 -23.89 3.28 -9.11
CA GLN A 245 -24.73 2.23 -8.51
C GLN A 245 -23.96 1.41 -7.48
N TYR A 246 -22.74 0.98 -7.80
CA TYR A 246 -21.90 0.24 -6.86
C TYR A 246 -21.61 1.05 -5.59
N LYS A 247 -21.27 2.34 -5.73
CA LYS A 247 -21.09 3.22 -4.55
C LYS A 247 -22.36 3.33 -3.69
N ALA A 248 -23.52 3.45 -4.33
CA ALA A 248 -24.79 3.50 -3.62
C ALA A 248 -25.06 2.19 -2.87
N LYS A 249 -24.82 1.03 -3.53
CA LYS A 249 -24.92 -0.30 -2.89
C LYS A 249 -24.00 -0.42 -1.68
N VAL A 250 -22.72 -0.05 -1.83
CA VAL A 250 -21.75 -0.10 -0.72
C VAL A 250 -22.17 0.81 0.44
N ALA A 251 -22.69 2.01 0.14
CA ALA A 251 -23.17 2.95 1.17
C ALA A 251 -24.41 2.45 1.93
N SER A 252 -25.24 1.62 1.30
CA SER A 252 -26.45 1.01 1.90
C SER A 252 -26.21 -0.42 2.41
N ARG A 253 -24.97 -0.92 2.37
CA ARG A 253 -24.62 -2.27 2.82
C ARG A 253 -24.98 -2.45 4.31
N LYS A 254 -25.68 -3.52 4.62
CA LYS A 254 -26.03 -3.89 6.00
C LYS A 254 -24.84 -4.44 6.80
N TYR A 255 -23.83 -4.91 6.11
CA TYR A 255 -22.67 -5.56 6.68
C TYR A 255 -21.50 -4.59 6.86
N PRO A 256 -20.64 -4.77 7.89
CA PRO A 256 -19.46 -3.95 8.09
C PRO A 256 -18.47 -3.98 6.92
N SER A 257 -18.39 -5.12 6.21
CA SER A 257 -17.53 -5.32 5.04
C SER A 257 -18.07 -6.40 4.11
N VAL A 258 -17.42 -6.58 2.95
CA VAL A 258 -17.77 -7.61 1.98
C VAL A 258 -17.63 -9.03 2.54
N SER A 259 -16.68 -9.26 3.43
CA SER A 259 -16.43 -10.57 4.02
C SER A 259 -17.60 -11.05 4.89
N TYR A 260 -18.29 -10.16 5.59
CA TYR A 260 -19.50 -10.52 6.34
C TYR A 260 -20.69 -10.82 5.43
N GLU A 261 -20.81 -10.11 4.29
CA GLU A 261 -21.81 -10.40 3.27
C GLU A 261 -21.58 -11.79 2.65
N ILE A 262 -20.32 -12.12 2.30
CA ILE A 262 -19.94 -13.43 1.79
C ILE A 262 -20.20 -14.53 2.84
N ALA A 263 -19.86 -14.27 4.10
CA ALA A 263 -20.09 -15.23 5.19
C ALA A 263 -21.56 -15.61 5.32
N ASP A 264 -22.46 -14.63 5.29
CA ASP A 264 -23.90 -14.83 5.36
C ASP A 264 -24.40 -15.64 4.18
N GLN A 265 -24.00 -15.30 2.95
CA GLN A 265 -24.36 -16.04 1.75
C GLN A 265 -23.88 -17.51 1.76
N ILE A 266 -22.65 -17.76 2.24
CA ILE A 266 -22.14 -19.13 2.38
C ILE A 266 -22.96 -19.89 3.42
N GLN A 267 -23.25 -19.27 4.56
CA GLN A 267 -24.03 -19.91 5.62
C GLN A 267 -25.44 -20.27 5.16
N GLU A 268 -26.12 -19.37 4.42
CA GLU A 268 -27.43 -19.64 3.84
C GLU A 268 -27.43 -20.81 2.84
N LYS A 269 -26.40 -20.88 1.97
CA LYS A 269 -26.33 -21.89 0.91
C LYS A 269 -25.78 -23.25 1.36
N CYS A 270 -24.82 -23.26 2.29
CA CYS A 270 -24.16 -24.50 2.72
C CYS A 270 -24.67 -25.02 4.06
N GLY A 271 -25.36 -24.21 4.88
CA GLY A 271 -25.73 -24.56 6.25
C GLY A 271 -24.54 -24.74 7.20
N VAL A 272 -23.35 -24.26 6.82
CA VAL A 272 -22.12 -24.36 7.64
C VAL A 272 -21.89 -23.12 8.46
N GLU A 273 -21.25 -23.25 9.63
CA GLU A 273 -20.88 -22.11 10.45
C GLU A 273 -19.70 -21.39 9.81
N VAL A 274 -19.83 -20.09 9.54
CA VAL A 274 -18.78 -19.23 8.98
C VAL A 274 -18.33 -18.20 10.01
N ARG A 275 -17.04 -18.02 10.16
CA ARG A 275 -16.43 -16.99 11.02
C ARG A 275 -15.58 -16.04 10.19
N VAL A 276 -15.61 -14.76 10.56
CA VAL A 276 -14.84 -13.71 9.88
C VAL A 276 -13.81 -13.13 10.84
N ALA A 277 -12.56 -13.07 10.38
CA ALA A 277 -11.47 -12.39 11.05
C ALA A 277 -11.02 -11.20 10.19
N VAL A 278 -10.99 -10.01 10.79
CA VAL A 278 -10.57 -8.78 10.11
C VAL A 278 -9.38 -8.18 10.86
N PRO A 279 -8.14 -8.51 10.47
CA PRO A 279 -6.95 -7.92 11.09
C PRO A 279 -6.87 -6.39 10.90
N GLY A 280 -7.45 -5.86 9.82
CA GLY A 280 -7.57 -4.42 9.60
C GLY A 280 -6.23 -3.69 9.70
N HIS A 281 -6.20 -2.61 10.49
CA HIS A 281 -5.01 -1.75 10.62
C HIS A 281 -3.80 -2.40 11.28
N THR A 282 -3.91 -3.58 11.90
CA THR A 282 -2.73 -4.31 12.39
C THR A 282 -1.75 -4.62 11.26
N GLN A 283 -2.25 -4.81 10.03
CA GLN A 283 -1.44 -5.01 8.82
C GLN A 283 -0.52 -3.82 8.48
N ARG A 284 -0.73 -2.65 9.10
CA ARG A 284 0.10 -1.44 8.95
C ARG A 284 1.09 -1.24 10.10
N GLY A 285 0.91 -1.98 11.19
CA GLY A 285 1.63 -1.77 12.45
C GLY A 285 2.92 -2.58 12.56
N GLY A 286 3.65 -2.31 13.63
CA GLY A 286 4.86 -3.06 13.97
C GLY A 286 6.12 -2.63 13.25
N SER A 287 7.17 -3.42 13.39
CA SER A 287 8.47 -3.21 12.76
C SER A 287 8.47 -3.68 11.31
N PRO A 288 9.21 -3.02 10.41
CA PRO A 288 9.40 -3.53 9.06
C PRO A 288 10.15 -4.86 9.05
N CYS A 289 9.72 -5.80 8.22
CA CYS A 289 10.41 -7.07 8.03
C CYS A 289 11.79 -6.87 7.40
N PRO A 290 12.69 -7.86 7.48
CA PRO A 290 14.04 -7.77 6.91
C PRO A 290 14.05 -7.39 5.42
N TYR A 291 13.12 -7.92 4.63
CA TYR A 291 13.01 -7.59 3.21
C TYR A 291 12.77 -6.10 2.99
N ASP A 292 11.78 -5.51 3.68
CA ASP A 292 11.46 -4.08 3.55
C ASP A 292 12.61 -3.19 4.04
N ARG A 293 13.35 -3.59 5.09
CA ARG A 293 14.54 -2.84 5.55
C ARG A 293 15.63 -2.79 4.47
N VAL A 294 15.89 -3.90 3.79
CA VAL A 294 16.85 -3.96 2.68
C VAL A 294 16.34 -3.16 1.48
N LEU A 295 15.08 -3.34 1.09
CA LEU A 295 14.44 -2.60 -0.01
C LEU A 295 14.51 -1.09 0.23
N CYS A 296 14.13 -0.63 1.42
CA CYS A 296 14.18 0.78 1.81
C CYS A 296 15.60 1.36 1.80
N THR A 297 16.57 0.60 2.27
CA THR A 297 17.98 1.01 2.22
C THR A 297 18.45 1.18 0.78
N ARG A 298 18.10 0.26 -0.12
CA ARG A 298 18.45 0.31 -1.54
C ARG A 298 17.76 1.49 -2.26
N LEU A 299 16.44 1.65 -2.07
CA LEU A 299 15.68 2.75 -2.67
C LEU A 299 16.15 4.11 -2.15
N GLY A 300 16.39 4.21 -0.83
CA GLY A 300 16.90 5.44 -0.22
C GLY A 300 18.30 5.82 -0.71
N SER A 301 19.22 4.86 -0.79
CA SER A 301 20.55 5.08 -1.37
C SER A 301 20.50 5.51 -2.83
N ALA A 302 19.60 4.89 -3.63
CA ALA A 302 19.42 5.29 -5.03
C ALA A 302 18.77 6.68 -5.17
N ALA A 303 17.87 7.06 -4.25
CA ALA A 303 17.33 8.42 -4.18
C ALA A 303 18.43 9.45 -3.87
N ALA A 304 19.28 9.17 -2.89
CA ALA A 304 20.43 10.02 -2.56
C ALA A 304 21.37 10.19 -3.77
N LYS A 305 21.65 9.09 -4.49
CA LYS A 305 22.45 9.15 -5.72
C LYS A 305 21.77 10.01 -6.79
N ALA A 306 20.46 9.84 -7.02
CA ALA A 306 19.73 10.64 -8.00
C ALA A 306 19.77 12.14 -7.66
N ILE A 307 19.65 12.50 -6.38
CA ILE A 307 19.77 13.88 -5.90
C ILE A 307 21.15 14.44 -6.21
N MET A 308 22.22 13.72 -5.85
CA MET A 308 23.61 14.15 -6.10
C MET A 308 23.93 14.26 -7.61
N ASP A 309 23.32 13.41 -8.43
CA ASP A 309 23.47 13.45 -9.89
C ASP A 309 22.58 14.56 -10.55
N GLY A 310 21.81 15.33 -9.78
CA GLY A 310 20.87 16.35 -10.29
C GLY A 310 19.70 15.77 -11.09
N LYS A 311 19.34 14.51 -10.87
CA LYS A 311 18.23 13.81 -11.54
C LYS A 311 16.96 13.96 -10.73
N PHE A 312 16.08 14.86 -11.16
CA PHE A 312 14.81 15.15 -10.50
C PHE A 312 13.61 14.80 -11.40
N GLY A 313 12.44 14.72 -10.80
CA GLY A 313 11.20 14.36 -11.50
C GLY A 313 10.96 12.85 -11.62
N TYR A 314 11.62 12.05 -10.79
CA TYR A 314 11.59 10.59 -10.87
C TYR A 314 11.00 9.93 -9.62
N MET A 315 10.35 8.79 -9.85
CA MET A 315 10.15 7.77 -8.83
C MET A 315 11.36 6.83 -8.82
N ILE A 316 11.90 6.56 -7.64
CA ILE A 316 12.92 5.51 -7.48
C ILE A 316 12.21 4.17 -7.34
N ALA A 317 12.25 3.37 -8.38
CA ALA A 317 11.57 2.08 -8.49
C ALA A 317 12.52 0.89 -8.27
N MET A 318 11.95 -0.25 -7.91
CA MET A 318 12.60 -1.55 -7.98
C MET A 318 12.06 -2.31 -9.20
N ILE A 319 12.92 -2.63 -10.16
CA ILE A 319 12.56 -3.34 -11.39
C ILE A 319 13.60 -4.42 -11.67
N ASN A 320 13.17 -5.68 -11.75
CA ASN A 320 14.04 -6.83 -11.93
C ASN A 320 15.22 -6.83 -10.92
N ASN A 321 14.89 -6.62 -9.66
CA ASN A 321 15.84 -6.53 -8.54
C ASN A 321 16.94 -5.47 -8.70
N LYS A 322 16.68 -4.41 -9.49
CA LYS A 322 17.56 -3.25 -9.66
C LYS A 322 16.80 -1.96 -9.38
N THR A 323 17.45 -1.01 -8.73
CA THR A 323 16.88 0.34 -8.56
C THR A 323 16.96 1.11 -9.88
N LYS A 324 15.87 1.78 -10.25
CA LYS A 324 15.77 2.60 -11.47
C LYS A 324 15.07 3.92 -11.20
N CYS A 325 15.44 4.96 -11.91
CA CYS A 325 14.70 6.21 -11.99
C CYS A 325 13.62 6.06 -13.07
N VAL A 326 12.35 6.16 -12.69
CA VAL A 326 11.19 6.11 -13.59
C VAL A 326 10.55 7.49 -13.60
N PRO A 327 10.34 8.14 -14.78
CA PRO A 327 9.72 9.46 -14.82
C PRO A 327 8.36 9.49 -14.15
N LEU A 328 8.10 10.49 -13.31
CA LEU A 328 6.81 10.61 -12.60
C LEU A 328 5.64 10.79 -13.56
N GLU A 329 5.84 11.46 -14.68
CA GLU A 329 4.83 11.66 -15.74
C GLU A 329 4.35 10.33 -16.35
N ASP A 330 5.23 9.33 -16.41
CA ASP A 330 4.91 8.03 -17.01
C ASP A 330 4.06 7.16 -16.09
N VAL A 331 4.10 7.41 -14.79
CA VAL A 331 3.51 6.51 -13.77
C VAL A 331 2.41 7.15 -12.93
N ALA A 332 2.43 8.48 -12.76
CA ALA A 332 1.47 9.18 -11.90
C ALA A 332 0.03 8.99 -12.40
N GLY A 333 -0.81 8.47 -11.51
CA GLY A 333 -2.22 8.23 -11.81
C GLY A 333 -2.54 6.87 -12.42
N LYS A 334 -1.54 6.08 -12.78
CA LYS A 334 -1.72 4.69 -13.20
C LYS A 334 -1.79 3.77 -11.99
N LEU A 335 -2.56 2.69 -12.11
CA LEU A 335 -2.74 1.70 -11.05
C LEU A 335 -2.12 0.38 -11.51
N LYS A 336 -1.37 -0.27 -10.62
CA LYS A 336 -0.86 -1.63 -10.84
C LYS A 336 -1.83 -2.63 -10.21
N THR A 337 -2.58 -3.32 -11.04
CA THR A 337 -3.54 -4.37 -10.65
C THR A 337 -2.94 -5.76 -10.79
N VAL A 338 -3.52 -6.75 -10.12
CA VAL A 338 -3.22 -8.16 -10.37
C VAL A 338 -3.77 -8.51 -11.76
N ASP A 339 -2.93 -9.10 -12.60
CA ASP A 339 -3.37 -9.66 -13.87
C ASP A 339 -4.02 -11.04 -13.60
N PRO A 340 -5.31 -11.23 -13.92
CA PRO A 340 -6.01 -12.50 -13.74
C PRO A 340 -5.35 -13.67 -14.48
N ASP A 341 -4.63 -13.39 -15.56
CA ASP A 341 -3.91 -14.38 -16.36
C ASP A 341 -2.44 -14.54 -15.97
N SER A 342 -2.01 -13.88 -14.89
CA SER A 342 -0.63 -13.96 -14.40
C SER A 342 -0.22 -15.38 -14.02
N GLN A 343 1.06 -15.68 -14.16
CA GLN A 343 1.64 -16.97 -13.78
C GLN A 343 1.31 -17.34 -12.32
N MET A 344 1.33 -16.37 -11.40
CA MET A 344 1.01 -16.56 -9.98
C MET A 344 -0.42 -17.09 -9.77
N ILE A 345 -1.41 -16.52 -10.48
CA ILE A 345 -2.80 -17.00 -10.43
C ILE A 345 -2.91 -18.42 -11.02
N GLN A 346 -2.24 -18.67 -12.15
CA GLN A 346 -2.26 -19.99 -12.79
C GLN A 346 -1.61 -21.07 -11.91
N GLU A 347 -0.52 -20.73 -11.22
CA GLU A 347 0.15 -21.63 -10.28
C GLU A 347 -0.73 -21.91 -9.06
N ALA A 348 -1.36 -20.90 -8.49
CA ALA A 348 -2.31 -21.05 -7.39
C ALA A 348 -3.49 -21.96 -7.77
N LYS A 349 -4.10 -21.75 -8.94
CA LYS A 349 -5.16 -22.62 -9.48
C LYS A 349 -4.68 -24.09 -9.68
N ARG A 350 -3.45 -24.26 -10.13
CA ARG A 350 -2.87 -25.58 -10.37
C ARG A 350 -2.72 -26.43 -9.11
N ILE A 351 -2.47 -25.79 -7.96
CA ILE A 351 -2.41 -26.48 -6.66
C ILE A 351 -3.77 -26.57 -5.96
N GLY A 352 -4.86 -26.17 -6.65
CA GLY A 352 -6.21 -26.35 -6.18
C GLY A 352 -6.85 -25.16 -5.44
N ILE A 353 -6.20 -23.99 -5.43
CA ILE A 353 -6.79 -22.77 -4.87
C ILE A 353 -7.88 -22.26 -5.81
N SER A 354 -9.09 -22.03 -5.27
CA SER A 354 -10.20 -21.43 -6.01
C SER A 354 -10.16 -19.90 -5.92
N PHE A 355 -10.53 -19.24 -7.02
CA PHE A 355 -10.74 -17.79 -7.03
C PHE A 355 -12.23 -17.42 -7.16
N GLY A 356 -13.13 -18.40 -7.07
CA GLY A 356 -14.57 -18.18 -7.19
C GLY A 356 -15.03 -17.82 -8.60
N ASP A 357 -14.26 -18.11 -9.64
CA ASP A 357 -14.49 -17.76 -11.05
C ASP A 357 -15.04 -18.89 -11.93
#